data_407ffcd71ec0085d4b95469e074d79a9
#
_entry.id   407ffcd71ec0085d4b95469e074d79a9
#
_cell.length_a   1.000
_cell.length_b   1.000
_cell.length_c   1.000
_cell.angle_alpha   90.00
_cell.angle_beta   90.00
_cell.angle_gamma   90.00
#
_symmetry.space_group_name_H-M   'P 1'
#
loop_
_entity.id
_entity.type
_entity.pdbx_description
1 polymer ?
#
loop_
_entity_poly.entity_id
_entity_poly.type
_entity_poly.pdbx_seq_one_letter_code
_entity_poly.pdbx_strand_id
1 'polypeptide(L)'
;MGDELSTATSASAPEAPERGAVLRVTGIEKGFQRGVPPWRRRIEVLSGASLEVRRGELVGLVGENGSGKSTLMKIVVGLLERDAGTIERRGKLGYCPQTPLLWDKLTVAEHFELFARAYELGDEEADRAAAGLLAELQFERYRDYRIEDLSGGTRQKLNLALALMHEPDLLLLDEPYSGFDWETYLRFWEMSARRRDAGMGILIVSHFLSERERLDRVYELRDGRCEET
;
A
#
# COMPACT_ATOMS: atom_id res chain seq x y z
N MET A 1 51.02 45.77 -6.75
CA MET A 1 49.87 45.61 -7.65
C MET A 1 49.72 44.11 -7.83
N GLY A 2 48.96 43.49 -6.99
CA GLY A 2 48.71 42.03 -6.95
C GLY A 2 47.20 41.82 -6.89
N ASP A 3 46.65 41.19 -7.91
CA ASP A 3 45.25 40.85 -8.05
C ASP A 3 44.99 39.59 -7.23
N GLU A 4 44.19 39.69 -6.16
CA GLU A 4 43.64 38.58 -5.43
C GLU A 4 42.34 38.11 -6.12
N LEU A 5 42.42 37.00 -6.83
CA LEU A 5 41.26 36.28 -7.34
C LEU A 5 40.58 35.50 -6.19
N SER A 6 39.46 36.04 -5.75
CA SER A 6 38.53 35.38 -4.81
C SER A 6 37.89 34.17 -5.48
N THR A 7 38.28 32.97 -5.06
CA THR A 7 37.59 31.72 -5.41
C THR A 7 36.33 31.59 -4.56
N ALA A 8 35.19 31.90 -5.14
CA ALA A 8 33.87 31.62 -4.54
C ALA A 8 33.68 30.09 -4.51
N THR A 9 33.75 29.51 -3.34
CA THR A 9 33.34 28.12 -3.08
C THR A 9 31.82 28.03 -3.22
N SER A 10 31.39 27.36 -4.28
CA SER A 10 30.00 26.97 -4.48
C SER A 10 29.60 26.00 -3.37
N ALA A 11 28.83 26.46 -2.41
CA ALA A 11 28.20 25.60 -1.42
C ALA A 11 27.14 24.75 -2.14
N SER A 12 27.41 23.45 -2.31
CA SER A 12 26.42 22.47 -2.74
C SER A 12 25.27 22.44 -1.72
N ALA A 13 24.05 22.53 -2.21
CA ALA A 13 22.86 22.31 -1.38
C ALA A 13 22.96 20.93 -0.70
N PRO A 14 22.45 20.80 0.56
CA PRO A 14 22.49 19.52 1.24
C PRO A 14 21.75 18.48 0.40
N GLU A 15 22.42 17.42 0.00
CA GLU A 15 21.81 16.24 -0.60
C GLU A 15 20.71 15.74 0.36
N ALA A 16 19.48 15.60 -0.15
CA ALA A 16 18.40 15.00 0.60
C ALA A 16 18.87 13.62 1.08
N PRO A 17 18.58 13.23 2.35
CA PRO A 17 19.04 11.96 2.89
C PRO A 17 18.60 10.82 1.96
N GLU A 18 19.52 9.94 1.60
CA GLU A 18 19.23 8.77 0.77
C GLU A 18 18.03 8.03 1.37
N ARG A 19 16.89 8.10 0.70
CA ARG A 19 15.64 7.46 1.12
C ARG A 19 15.81 5.96 0.92
N GLY A 20 16.20 5.24 1.99
CA GLY A 20 16.42 3.80 1.93
C GLY A 20 15.15 3.04 1.51
N ALA A 21 15.28 1.97 0.75
CA ALA A 21 14.16 1.11 0.35
C ALA A 21 13.48 0.50 1.58
N VAL A 22 12.15 0.62 1.66
CA VAL A 22 11.29 -0.07 2.64
C VAL A 22 10.71 -1.36 2.07
N LEU A 23 10.62 -1.45 0.74
CA LEU A 23 10.28 -2.67 0.00
C LEU A 23 11.22 -2.82 -1.19
N ARG A 24 11.81 -4.01 -1.32
CA ARG A 24 12.49 -4.43 -2.54
C ARG A 24 12.01 -5.81 -2.93
N VAL A 25 11.50 -5.91 -4.14
CA VAL A 25 11.02 -7.14 -4.78
C VAL A 25 11.94 -7.40 -5.96
N THR A 26 12.54 -8.60 -6.03
CA THR A 26 13.51 -8.92 -7.06
C THR A 26 13.20 -10.28 -7.67
N GLY A 27 12.92 -10.29 -8.98
CA GLY A 27 12.81 -11.50 -9.78
C GLY A 27 11.71 -12.46 -9.33
N ILE A 28 10.57 -11.97 -8.87
CA ILE A 28 9.48 -12.84 -8.39
C ILE A 28 8.85 -13.61 -9.54
N GLU A 29 8.84 -14.93 -9.37
CA GLU A 29 8.15 -15.87 -10.27
C GLU A 29 6.99 -16.55 -9.57
N LYS A 30 5.89 -16.74 -10.28
CA LYS A 30 4.72 -17.50 -9.80
C LYS A 30 3.94 -18.11 -10.94
N GLY A 31 3.74 -19.42 -10.86
CA GLY A 31 2.85 -20.16 -11.75
C GLY A 31 1.81 -20.96 -10.99
N PHE A 32 0.68 -21.19 -11.63
CA PHE A 32 -0.42 -21.98 -11.11
C PHE A 32 -0.72 -23.18 -12.00
N GLN A 33 -1.02 -24.33 -11.40
CA GLN A 33 -1.50 -25.51 -12.13
C GLN A 33 -3.00 -25.33 -12.44
N ARG A 34 -3.37 -25.42 -13.72
CA ARG A 34 -4.76 -25.35 -14.17
C ARG A 34 -5.12 -26.63 -14.97
N GLY A 35 -6.34 -27.11 -14.76
CA GLY A 35 -6.87 -28.32 -15.38
C GLY A 35 -6.80 -29.56 -14.49
N VAL A 36 -7.33 -30.68 -15.01
CA VAL A 36 -7.34 -31.97 -14.33
C VAL A 36 -6.32 -32.92 -14.97
N PRO A 37 -5.69 -33.86 -14.20
CA PRO A 37 -4.80 -34.85 -14.78
C PRO A 37 -5.50 -35.68 -15.90
N PRO A 38 -4.83 -35.99 -17.01
CA PRO A 38 -3.43 -35.69 -17.30
C PRO A 38 -3.20 -34.35 -18.03
N TRP A 39 -4.24 -33.51 -18.24
CA TRP A 39 -4.16 -32.25 -19.02
C TRP A 39 -3.87 -31.02 -18.12
N ARG A 40 -3.10 -31.19 -17.07
CA ARG A 40 -2.64 -30.04 -16.27
C ARG A 40 -1.65 -29.20 -17.08
N ARG A 41 -1.90 -27.88 -17.10
CA ARG A 41 -0.96 -26.89 -17.65
C ARG A 41 -0.54 -25.95 -16.56
N ARG A 42 0.75 -25.61 -16.51
CA ARG A 42 1.26 -24.51 -15.68
C ARG A 42 0.99 -23.21 -16.43
N ILE A 43 0.33 -22.27 -15.77
CA ILE A 43 0.13 -20.90 -16.24
C ILE A 43 1.06 -20.04 -15.41
N GLU A 44 2.03 -19.41 -16.06
CA GLU A 44 2.90 -18.43 -15.42
C GLU A 44 2.16 -17.10 -15.32
N VAL A 45 2.14 -16.54 -14.12
CA VAL A 45 1.49 -15.25 -13.80
C VAL A 45 2.53 -14.18 -13.53
N LEU A 46 3.66 -14.56 -12.90
CA LEU A 46 4.80 -13.68 -12.68
C LEU A 46 6.04 -14.37 -13.24
N SER A 47 6.85 -13.64 -14.01
CA SER A 47 8.00 -14.13 -14.77
C SER A 47 9.25 -13.27 -14.53
N GLY A 48 9.54 -12.97 -13.27
CA GLY A 48 10.66 -12.14 -12.86
C GLY A 48 10.26 -10.70 -12.48
N ALA A 49 9.08 -10.53 -11.88
CA ALA A 49 8.59 -9.22 -11.42
C ALA A 49 9.53 -8.60 -10.39
N SER A 50 9.91 -7.32 -10.61
CA SER A 50 10.81 -6.57 -9.73
C SER A 50 10.29 -5.15 -9.57
N LEU A 51 10.27 -4.65 -8.32
CA LEU A 51 9.92 -3.27 -8.00
C LEU A 51 10.56 -2.86 -6.66
N GLU A 52 10.63 -1.55 -6.44
CA GLU A 52 11.14 -0.98 -5.20
C GLU A 52 10.21 0.15 -4.73
N VAL A 53 10.04 0.27 -3.40
CA VAL A 53 9.39 1.40 -2.73
C VAL A 53 10.35 1.95 -1.70
N ARG A 54 10.57 3.26 -1.70
CA ARG A 54 11.43 3.96 -0.76
C ARG A 54 10.64 4.65 0.34
N ARG A 55 11.31 5.02 1.43
CA ARG A 55 10.71 5.88 2.44
C ARG A 55 10.26 7.21 1.83
N GLY A 56 9.03 7.64 2.15
CA GLY A 56 8.47 8.88 1.64
C GLY A 56 8.26 8.84 0.12
N GLU A 57 7.88 7.70 -0.42
CA GLU A 57 7.59 7.52 -1.83
C GLU A 57 6.18 6.91 -2.00
N LEU A 58 5.44 7.44 -2.96
CA LEU A 58 4.12 6.97 -3.37
C LEU A 58 4.23 6.33 -4.75
N VAL A 59 4.21 5.00 -4.79
CA VAL A 59 4.44 4.19 -5.98
C VAL A 59 3.14 3.57 -6.47
N GLY A 60 2.88 3.65 -7.77
CA GLY A 60 1.78 2.95 -8.43
C GLY A 60 2.21 1.62 -9.04
N LEU A 61 1.37 0.60 -8.91
CA LEU A 61 1.46 -0.64 -9.66
C LEU A 61 0.23 -0.75 -10.56
N VAL A 62 0.41 -0.53 -11.84
CA VAL A 62 -0.66 -0.55 -12.84
C VAL A 62 -0.54 -1.77 -13.75
N GLY A 63 -1.54 -2.02 -14.57
CA GLY A 63 -1.55 -3.12 -15.55
C GLY A 63 -2.97 -3.64 -15.78
N GLU A 64 -3.15 -4.40 -16.83
CA GLU A 64 -4.45 -4.98 -17.21
C GLU A 64 -5.03 -5.91 -16.13
N ASN A 65 -6.35 -6.16 -16.21
CA ASN A 65 -6.99 -7.15 -15.36
C ASN A 65 -6.42 -8.54 -15.66
N GLY A 66 -6.04 -9.25 -14.59
CA GLY A 66 -5.40 -10.56 -14.71
C GLY A 66 -3.89 -10.52 -14.98
N SER A 67 -3.24 -9.36 -15.07
CA SER A 67 -1.78 -9.27 -15.26
C SER A 67 -0.95 -9.82 -14.10
N GLY A 68 -1.56 -10.06 -12.92
CA GLY A 68 -0.87 -10.62 -11.76
C GLY A 68 -0.64 -9.64 -10.59
N LYS A 69 -1.16 -8.39 -10.63
CA LYS A 69 -0.98 -7.38 -9.58
C LYS A 69 -1.37 -7.89 -8.19
N SER A 70 -2.59 -8.42 -8.03
CA SER A 70 -3.05 -8.96 -6.75
C SER A 70 -2.29 -10.24 -6.34
N THR A 71 -1.75 -11.00 -7.31
CA THR A 71 -0.85 -12.12 -7.03
C THR A 71 0.45 -11.63 -6.44
N LEU A 72 1.07 -10.61 -7.05
CA LEU A 72 2.29 -9.99 -6.54
C LEU A 72 2.07 -9.37 -5.16
N MET A 73 0.96 -8.65 -4.95
CA MET A 73 0.60 -8.10 -3.63
C MET A 73 0.48 -9.18 -2.55
N LYS A 74 -0.24 -10.28 -2.83
CA LYS A 74 -0.37 -11.42 -1.90
C LYS A 74 0.97 -12.07 -1.58
N ILE A 75 1.88 -12.14 -2.54
CA ILE A 75 3.23 -12.64 -2.32
C ILE A 75 4.03 -11.66 -1.45
N VAL A 76 3.95 -10.36 -1.74
CA VAL A 76 4.66 -9.32 -0.97
C VAL A 76 4.20 -9.31 0.49
N VAL A 77 2.91 -9.49 0.78
CA VAL A 77 2.41 -9.53 2.17
C VAL A 77 2.60 -10.89 2.85
N GLY A 78 3.00 -11.94 2.12
CA GLY A 78 3.22 -13.28 2.66
C GLY A 78 1.98 -14.16 2.70
N LEU A 79 0.89 -13.77 2.04
CA LEU A 79 -0.34 -14.57 1.90
C LEU A 79 -0.25 -15.64 0.81
N LEU A 80 0.74 -15.56 -0.05
CA LEU A 80 0.99 -16.50 -1.14
C LEU A 80 2.49 -16.75 -1.27
N GLU A 81 2.89 -18.00 -1.39
CA GLU A 81 4.29 -18.37 -1.64
C GLU A 81 4.69 -18.06 -3.08
N ARG A 82 5.88 -17.50 -3.24
CA ARG A 82 6.56 -17.34 -4.54
C ARG A 82 7.23 -18.64 -4.99
N ASP A 83 7.41 -18.82 -6.28
CA ASP A 83 8.16 -19.97 -6.82
C ASP A 83 9.67 -19.65 -6.91
N ALA A 84 10.04 -18.37 -7.17
CA ALA A 84 11.41 -17.87 -7.16
C ALA A 84 11.48 -16.37 -6.82
N GLY A 85 12.68 -15.82 -6.69
CA GLY A 85 12.95 -14.41 -6.38
C GLY A 85 13.05 -14.11 -4.89
N THR A 86 13.23 -12.83 -4.54
CA THR A 86 13.42 -12.38 -3.16
C THR A 86 12.55 -11.17 -2.84
N ILE A 87 12.19 -11.03 -1.56
CA ILE A 87 11.46 -9.89 -1.02
C ILE A 87 12.18 -9.44 0.26
N GLU A 88 12.58 -8.17 0.26
CA GLU A 88 13.11 -7.50 1.44
C GLU A 88 12.12 -6.43 1.88
N ARG A 89 11.68 -6.49 3.14
CA ARG A 89 10.80 -5.51 3.77
C ARG A 89 11.44 -4.97 5.03
N ARG A 90 11.28 -3.69 5.28
CA ARG A 90 11.80 -3.02 6.49
C ARG A 90 10.69 -2.26 7.18
N GLY A 91 10.65 -2.40 8.51
CA GLY A 91 9.66 -1.75 9.36
C GLY A 91 8.30 -2.44 9.38
N LYS A 92 7.31 -1.73 9.94
CA LYS A 92 5.92 -2.20 10.08
C LYS A 92 5.21 -2.16 8.73
N LEU A 93 4.40 -3.18 8.45
CA LEU A 93 3.64 -3.32 7.20
C LEU A 93 2.15 -3.12 7.47
N GLY A 94 1.51 -2.18 6.76
CA GLY A 94 0.07 -2.07 6.62
C GLY A 94 -0.40 -2.64 5.28
N TYR A 95 -1.50 -3.37 5.29
CA TYR A 95 -2.09 -3.93 4.07
C TYR A 95 -3.59 -3.71 4.02
N CYS A 96 -4.05 -3.04 2.96
CA CYS A 96 -5.45 -2.85 2.64
C CYS A 96 -5.80 -3.69 1.39
N PRO A 97 -6.37 -4.90 1.54
CA PRO A 97 -6.75 -5.73 0.41
C PRO A 97 -7.94 -5.13 -0.36
N GLN A 98 -8.08 -5.49 -1.64
CA GLN A 98 -9.19 -5.08 -2.50
C GLN A 98 -10.55 -5.49 -1.90
N THR A 99 -10.64 -6.72 -1.39
CA THR A 99 -11.84 -7.19 -0.67
C THR A 99 -11.57 -7.13 0.82
N PRO A 100 -12.29 -6.28 1.58
CA PRO A 100 -12.14 -6.19 3.02
C PRO A 100 -12.35 -7.53 3.72
N LEU A 101 -11.42 -7.90 4.59
CA LEU A 101 -11.51 -9.08 5.45
C LEU A 101 -12.06 -8.66 6.81
N LEU A 102 -13.37 -8.43 6.87
CA LEU A 102 -14.08 -7.95 8.04
C LEU A 102 -15.10 -8.98 8.51
N TRP A 103 -15.37 -9.00 9.82
CA TRP A 103 -16.36 -9.91 10.44
C TRP A 103 -17.72 -9.23 10.54
N ASP A 104 -18.70 -9.71 9.81
CA ASP A 104 -20.03 -9.10 9.66
C ASP A 104 -20.72 -8.81 10.99
N LYS A 105 -20.54 -9.64 12.02
CA LYS A 105 -21.20 -9.53 13.33
C LYS A 105 -20.51 -8.59 14.31
N LEU A 106 -19.27 -8.22 14.06
CA LEU A 106 -18.57 -7.25 14.88
C LEU A 106 -18.92 -5.81 14.46
N THR A 107 -18.84 -4.91 15.42
CA THR A 107 -18.93 -3.46 15.18
C THR A 107 -17.61 -2.90 14.65
N VAL A 108 -17.65 -1.66 14.17
CA VAL A 108 -16.43 -0.92 13.80
C VAL A 108 -15.48 -0.80 14.99
N ALA A 109 -16.00 -0.44 16.17
CA ALA A 109 -15.20 -0.34 17.41
C ALA A 109 -14.52 -1.67 17.76
N GLU A 110 -15.28 -2.78 17.73
CA GLU A 110 -14.72 -4.12 18.01
C GLU A 110 -13.65 -4.54 17.00
N HIS A 111 -13.72 -4.08 15.75
CA HIS A 111 -12.62 -4.29 14.79
C HIS A 111 -11.36 -3.52 15.18
N PHE A 112 -11.49 -2.26 15.60
CA PHE A 112 -10.33 -1.49 16.08
C PHE A 112 -9.70 -2.17 17.31
N GLU A 113 -10.49 -2.62 18.28
CA GLU A 113 -9.98 -3.35 19.45
C GLU A 113 -9.27 -4.65 19.07
N LEU A 114 -9.86 -5.42 18.14
CA LEU A 114 -9.28 -6.69 17.67
C LEU A 114 -7.92 -6.45 16.99
N PHE A 115 -7.84 -5.45 16.10
CA PHE A 115 -6.61 -5.13 15.38
C PHE A 115 -5.57 -4.46 16.30
N ALA A 116 -6.01 -3.64 17.27
CA ALA A 116 -5.11 -3.08 18.29
C ALA A 116 -4.37 -4.17 19.04
N ARG A 117 -5.10 -5.21 19.48
CA ARG A 117 -4.50 -6.38 20.14
C ARG A 117 -3.56 -7.15 19.22
N ALA A 118 -3.93 -7.33 17.94
CA ALA A 118 -3.11 -8.03 16.96
C ALA A 118 -1.81 -7.27 16.62
N TYR A 119 -1.84 -5.93 16.70
CA TYR A 119 -0.68 -5.06 16.51
C TYR A 119 0.06 -4.74 17.82
N GLU A 120 -0.38 -5.29 18.95
CA GLU A 120 0.21 -5.07 20.27
C GLU A 120 0.24 -3.59 20.69
N LEU A 121 -0.80 -2.82 20.31
CA LEU A 121 -0.95 -1.42 20.69
C LEU A 121 -1.47 -1.32 22.13
N GLY A 122 -0.96 -0.34 22.87
CA GLY A 122 -1.52 0.02 24.18
C GLY A 122 -2.90 0.65 24.05
N ASP A 123 -3.73 0.56 25.10
CA ASP A 123 -5.13 1.01 25.07
C ASP A 123 -5.26 2.49 24.66
N GLU A 124 -4.46 3.38 25.24
CA GLU A 124 -4.47 4.80 24.89
C GLU A 124 -4.02 5.09 23.46
N GLU A 125 -3.07 4.31 22.94
CA GLU A 125 -2.58 4.43 21.56
C GLU A 125 -3.65 3.95 20.60
N ALA A 126 -4.29 2.81 20.89
CA ALA A 126 -5.38 2.24 20.11
C ALA A 126 -6.57 3.19 20.01
N ASP A 127 -7.00 3.77 21.15
CA ASP A 127 -8.11 4.73 21.20
C ASP A 127 -7.82 5.99 20.38
N ARG A 128 -6.61 6.53 20.51
CA ARG A 128 -6.18 7.71 19.72
C ARG A 128 -6.13 7.41 18.23
N ALA A 129 -5.57 6.25 17.83
CA ALA A 129 -5.49 5.83 16.46
C ALA A 129 -6.90 5.63 15.85
N ALA A 130 -7.78 4.92 16.56
CA ALA A 130 -9.16 4.70 16.13
C ALA A 130 -9.92 6.01 15.97
N ALA A 131 -9.91 6.90 17.00
CA ALA A 131 -10.60 8.19 16.93
C ALA A 131 -10.06 9.07 15.78
N GLY A 132 -8.73 9.14 15.62
CA GLY A 132 -8.09 9.91 14.56
C GLY A 132 -8.48 9.41 13.16
N LEU A 133 -8.45 8.10 12.93
CA LEU A 133 -8.78 7.50 11.62
C LEU A 133 -10.27 7.58 11.31
N LEU A 134 -11.14 7.40 12.30
CA LEU A 134 -12.59 7.61 12.14
C LEU A 134 -12.87 9.04 11.66
N ALA A 135 -12.29 10.04 12.31
CA ALA A 135 -12.44 11.45 11.95
C ALA A 135 -11.82 11.78 10.58
N GLU A 136 -10.59 11.31 10.32
CA GLU A 136 -9.87 11.56 9.06
C GLU A 136 -10.65 11.03 7.84
N LEU A 137 -11.27 9.85 7.96
CA LEU A 137 -12.06 9.21 6.90
C LEU A 137 -13.57 9.52 7.01
N GLN A 138 -13.98 10.33 7.99
CA GLN A 138 -15.36 10.80 8.18
C GLN A 138 -16.38 9.67 8.27
N PHE A 139 -16.19 8.74 9.19
CA PHE A 139 -17.14 7.68 9.45
C PHE A 139 -17.36 7.39 10.94
N GLU A 140 -17.12 8.40 11.82
CA GLU A 140 -17.27 8.33 13.29
C GLU A 140 -18.66 7.86 13.70
N ARG A 141 -19.70 8.30 12.98
CA ARG A 141 -21.10 7.95 13.25
C ARG A 141 -21.38 6.45 13.18
N TYR A 142 -20.50 5.69 12.50
CA TYR A 142 -20.64 4.26 12.32
C TYR A 142 -19.88 3.43 13.35
N ARG A 143 -19.23 4.07 14.35
CA ARG A 143 -18.39 3.40 15.33
C ARG A 143 -19.04 2.17 15.97
N ASP A 144 -20.33 2.29 16.32
CA ASP A 144 -21.08 1.25 17.03
C ASP A 144 -21.97 0.41 16.08
N TYR A 145 -21.85 0.61 14.75
CA TYR A 145 -22.57 -0.17 13.75
C TYR A 145 -21.84 -1.49 13.46
N ARG A 146 -22.61 -2.54 13.25
CA ARG A 146 -22.08 -3.81 12.76
C ARG A 146 -21.67 -3.69 11.30
N ILE A 147 -20.71 -4.50 10.88
CA ILE A 147 -20.21 -4.47 9.51
C ILE A 147 -21.31 -4.84 8.51
N GLU A 148 -22.18 -5.78 8.84
CA GLU A 148 -23.31 -6.16 7.96
C GLU A 148 -24.24 -4.97 7.61
N ASP A 149 -24.32 -3.95 8.47
CA ASP A 149 -25.16 -2.77 8.30
C ASP A 149 -24.46 -1.63 7.53
N LEU A 150 -23.17 -1.80 7.18
CA LEU A 150 -22.39 -0.77 6.49
C LEU A 150 -22.47 -0.87 4.98
N SER A 151 -22.43 0.28 4.30
CA SER A 151 -22.22 0.34 2.86
C SER A 151 -20.84 -0.19 2.47
N GLY A 152 -20.66 -0.59 1.20
CA GLY A 152 -19.37 -1.02 0.67
C GLY A 152 -18.26 0.02 0.85
N GLY A 153 -18.57 1.30 0.57
CA GLY A 153 -17.62 2.39 0.77
C GLY A 153 -17.22 2.59 2.24
N THR A 154 -18.17 2.43 3.20
CA THR A 154 -17.85 2.52 4.63
C THR A 154 -17.02 1.32 5.10
N ARG A 155 -17.27 0.11 4.60
CA ARG A 155 -16.44 -1.07 4.84
C ARG A 155 -15.02 -0.86 4.31
N GLN A 156 -14.89 -0.23 3.15
CA GLN A 156 -13.57 0.08 2.57
C GLN A 156 -12.82 1.16 3.38
N LYS A 157 -13.53 2.17 3.93
CA LYS A 157 -12.92 3.14 4.87
C LYS A 157 -12.37 2.43 6.11
N LEU A 158 -13.13 1.50 6.70
CA LEU A 158 -12.66 0.72 7.84
C LEU A 158 -11.45 -0.15 7.46
N ASN A 159 -11.48 -0.84 6.32
CA ASN A 159 -10.38 -1.64 5.83
C ASN A 159 -9.07 -0.83 5.73
N LEU A 160 -9.16 0.38 5.16
CA LEU A 160 -8.03 1.31 5.08
C LEU A 160 -7.58 1.80 6.47
N ALA A 161 -8.53 2.14 7.35
CA ALA A 161 -8.21 2.57 8.72
C ALA A 161 -7.45 1.50 9.50
N LEU A 162 -7.89 0.25 9.43
CA LEU A 162 -7.24 -0.88 10.10
C LEU A 162 -5.81 -1.12 9.58
N ALA A 163 -5.58 -0.91 8.28
CA ALA A 163 -4.24 -1.01 7.71
C ALA A 163 -3.28 0.10 8.17
N LEU A 164 -3.83 1.22 8.65
CA LEU A 164 -3.08 2.40 9.07
C LEU A 164 -2.89 2.52 10.58
N MET A 165 -3.71 1.84 11.43
CA MET A 165 -3.83 2.15 12.84
C MET A 165 -2.56 1.94 13.67
N HIS A 166 -1.62 1.11 13.20
CA HIS A 166 -0.34 0.82 13.86
C HIS A 166 0.83 1.64 13.28
N GLU A 167 0.52 2.70 12.52
CA GLU A 167 1.49 3.61 11.89
C GLU A 167 2.57 2.86 11.11
N PRO A 168 2.22 2.20 9.98
CA PRO A 168 3.17 1.40 9.23
C PRO A 168 4.26 2.25 8.55
N ASP A 169 5.46 1.68 8.39
CA ASP A 169 6.54 2.24 7.56
C ASP A 169 6.30 2.04 6.07
N LEU A 170 5.59 0.94 5.73
CA LEU A 170 5.19 0.55 4.38
C LEU A 170 3.69 0.26 4.36
N LEU A 171 2.96 0.94 3.49
CA LEU A 171 1.54 0.73 3.27
C LEU A 171 1.29 0.16 1.88
N LEU A 172 0.64 -0.99 1.81
CA LEU A 172 0.26 -1.66 0.56
C LEU A 172 -1.24 -1.57 0.39
N LEU A 173 -1.70 -1.02 -0.74
CA LEU A 173 -3.08 -0.71 -1.04
C LEU A 173 -3.50 -1.38 -2.34
N ASP A 174 -4.48 -2.30 -2.28
CA ASP A 174 -5.02 -2.97 -3.46
C ASP A 174 -6.40 -2.38 -3.78
N GLU A 175 -6.45 -1.42 -4.73
CA GLU A 175 -7.65 -0.66 -5.14
C GLU A 175 -8.41 -0.02 -3.96
N PRO A 176 -7.74 0.76 -3.11
CA PRO A 176 -8.23 1.16 -1.79
C PRO A 176 -9.45 2.08 -1.80
N TYR A 177 -9.76 2.73 -2.91
CA TYR A 177 -10.83 3.70 -3.08
C TYR A 177 -12.05 3.16 -3.82
N SER A 178 -12.12 1.84 -4.01
CA SER A 178 -13.29 1.20 -4.61
C SER A 178 -14.55 1.47 -3.75
N GLY A 179 -15.57 2.07 -4.37
CA GLY A 179 -16.80 2.45 -3.68
C GLY A 179 -16.76 3.74 -2.87
N PHE A 180 -15.67 4.52 -2.95
CA PHE A 180 -15.63 5.87 -2.37
C PHE A 180 -16.46 6.84 -3.21
N ASP A 181 -17.14 7.79 -2.53
CA ASP A 181 -17.62 8.99 -3.18
C ASP A 181 -16.46 9.94 -3.52
N TRP A 182 -16.74 10.95 -4.34
CA TRP A 182 -15.72 11.89 -4.82
C TRP A 182 -14.98 12.61 -3.68
N GLU A 183 -15.68 13.01 -2.64
CA GLU A 183 -15.07 13.72 -1.50
C GLU A 183 -14.13 12.80 -0.73
N THR A 184 -14.56 11.56 -0.44
CA THR A 184 -13.73 10.53 0.20
C THR A 184 -12.49 10.20 -0.64
N TYR A 185 -12.65 10.11 -1.97
CA TYR A 185 -11.56 9.88 -2.90
C TYR A 185 -10.50 11.00 -2.84
N LEU A 186 -10.91 12.26 -2.83
CA LEU A 186 -9.98 13.39 -2.71
C LEU A 186 -9.25 13.35 -1.36
N ARG A 187 -9.95 13.10 -0.26
CA ARG A 187 -9.37 12.97 1.09
C ARG A 187 -8.36 11.83 1.17
N PHE A 188 -8.65 10.71 0.52
CA PHE A 188 -7.71 9.58 0.44
C PHE A 188 -6.36 10.02 -0.15
N TRP A 189 -6.37 10.78 -1.25
CA TRP A 189 -5.14 11.26 -1.88
C TRP A 189 -4.39 12.29 -1.01
N GLU A 190 -5.11 13.21 -0.39
CA GLU A 190 -4.52 14.18 0.56
C GLU A 190 -3.89 13.46 1.77
N MET A 191 -4.58 12.48 2.32
CA MET A 191 -4.07 11.65 3.41
C MET A 191 -2.81 10.89 2.97
N SER A 192 -2.83 10.26 1.80
CA SER A 192 -1.69 9.51 1.26
C SER A 192 -0.48 10.41 1.05
N ALA A 193 -0.68 11.61 0.51
CA ALA A 193 0.40 12.59 0.33
C ALA A 193 1.01 13.02 1.68
N ARG A 194 0.18 13.35 2.69
CA ARG A 194 0.68 13.71 4.04
C ARG A 194 1.49 12.59 4.67
N ARG A 195 1.04 11.32 4.55
CA ARG A 195 1.75 10.17 5.11
C ARG A 195 3.06 9.88 4.38
N ARG A 196 3.06 10.01 3.05
CA ARG A 196 4.28 9.96 2.24
C ARG A 196 5.29 11.02 2.71
N ASP A 197 4.83 12.27 2.87
CA ASP A 197 5.69 13.39 3.28
C ASP A 197 6.23 13.20 4.70
N ALA A 198 5.49 12.47 5.56
CA ALA A 198 5.93 12.03 6.88
C ALA A 198 6.92 10.84 6.84
N GLY A 199 7.24 10.31 5.65
CA GLY A 199 8.24 9.26 5.47
C GLY A 199 7.69 7.84 5.25
N MET A 200 6.36 7.65 5.18
CA MET A 200 5.76 6.35 4.86
C MET A 200 6.01 6.01 3.39
N GLY A 201 6.48 4.79 3.09
CA GLY A 201 6.48 4.25 1.74
C GLY A 201 5.11 3.67 1.41
N ILE A 202 4.54 4.01 0.25
CA ILE A 202 3.18 3.58 -0.12
C ILE A 202 3.22 2.95 -1.51
N LEU A 203 2.65 1.74 -1.65
CA LEU A 203 2.42 1.08 -2.93
C LEU A 203 0.92 0.95 -3.16
N ILE A 204 0.44 1.55 -4.25
CA ILE A 204 -0.98 1.51 -4.63
C ILE A 204 -1.14 0.70 -5.91
N VAL A 205 -1.96 -0.34 -5.86
CA VAL A 205 -2.46 -1.00 -7.07
C VAL A 205 -3.66 -0.23 -7.57
N SER A 206 -3.60 0.18 -8.84
CA SER A 206 -4.66 0.91 -9.52
C SER A 206 -4.86 0.38 -10.93
N HIS A 207 -6.09 0.55 -11.45
CA HIS A 207 -6.40 0.33 -12.86
C HIS A 207 -6.36 1.63 -13.68
N PHE A 208 -6.30 2.80 -13.01
CA PHE A 208 -6.44 4.10 -13.66
C PHE A 208 -5.09 4.79 -13.85
N LEU A 209 -4.71 5.00 -15.10
CA LEU A 209 -3.55 5.83 -15.48
C LEU A 209 -3.76 7.33 -15.18
N SER A 210 -5.02 7.76 -14.96
CA SER A 210 -5.36 9.17 -14.64
C SER A 210 -4.80 9.68 -13.31
N GLU A 211 -4.33 8.78 -12.46
CA GLU A 211 -3.75 9.11 -11.14
C GLU A 211 -2.23 9.27 -11.18
N ARG A 212 -1.62 9.07 -12.35
CA ARG A 212 -0.16 9.08 -12.53
C ARG A 212 0.51 10.35 -12.01
N GLU A 213 -0.13 11.51 -12.17
CA GLU A 213 0.38 12.80 -11.70
C GLU A 213 0.48 12.91 -10.17
N ARG A 214 -0.18 12.01 -9.43
CA ARG A 214 -0.18 11.96 -7.97
C ARG A 214 0.89 11.01 -7.42
N LEU A 215 1.53 10.22 -8.28
CA LEU A 215 2.48 9.17 -7.93
C LEU A 215 3.91 9.65 -8.22
N ASP A 216 4.84 9.31 -7.34
CA ASP A 216 6.26 9.62 -7.52
C ASP A 216 6.91 8.71 -8.56
N ARG A 217 6.47 7.43 -8.61
CA ARG A 217 6.88 6.42 -9.58
C ARG A 217 5.74 5.48 -9.94
N VAL A 218 5.79 4.91 -11.14
CA VAL A 218 4.80 3.95 -11.62
C VAL A 218 5.52 2.74 -12.21
N TYR A 219 5.09 1.55 -11.81
CA TYR A 219 5.45 0.29 -12.44
C TYR A 219 4.24 -0.26 -13.20
N GLU A 220 4.43 -0.61 -14.45
CA GLU A 220 3.46 -1.37 -15.23
C GLU A 220 3.77 -2.86 -15.16
N LEU A 221 2.82 -3.67 -14.67
CA LEU A 221 2.93 -5.13 -14.69
C LEU A 221 2.35 -5.67 -15.99
N ARG A 222 3.25 -6.10 -16.88
CA ARG A 222 2.95 -6.69 -18.18
C ARG A 222 3.73 -7.98 -18.35
N ASP A 223 3.09 -9.02 -18.89
CA ASP A 223 3.71 -10.35 -19.16
C ASP A 223 4.49 -10.92 -17.96
N GLY A 224 3.96 -10.68 -16.74
CA GLY A 224 4.55 -11.13 -15.48
C GLY A 224 5.78 -10.37 -15.02
N ARG A 225 6.13 -9.23 -15.63
CA ARG A 225 7.26 -8.35 -15.28
C ARG A 225 6.78 -6.94 -14.93
N CYS A 226 7.51 -6.27 -14.04
CA CYS A 226 7.27 -4.87 -13.75
C CYS A 226 8.26 -4.02 -14.54
N GLU A 227 7.75 -3.04 -15.29
CA GLU A 227 8.54 -2.05 -16.01
C GLU A 227 8.24 -0.67 -15.42
N GLU A 228 9.29 0.08 -15.08
CA GLU A 228 9.14 1.46 -14.60
C GLU A 228 8.81 2.37 -15.79
N THR A 229 7.77 3.23 -15.64
CA THR A 229 7.22 4.02 -16.75
C THR A 229 7.11 5.51 -16.42
#